data_f543fc0c649b941d1fc26df19d05766c
#
_entry.id   f543fc0c649b941d1fc26df19d05766c
#
_cell.length_a   1.000
_cell.length_b   1.000
_cell.length_c   1.000
_cell.angle_alpha   90.00
_cell.angle_beta   90.00
_cell.angle_gamma   90.00
#
_symmetry.space_group_name_H-M   'P 1'
#
loop_
_entity.id
_entity.type
_entity.pdbx_description
1 polymer ?
#
loop_
_entity_poly.entity_id
_entity_poly.type
_entity_poly.pdbx_seq_one_letter_code
_entity_poly.pdbx_strand_id
1 'polypeptide(L)'
;MNQIKLIGICLSTAHEEDRFNFIKELNKHAVKKGYRLVIFNSCADLYEQNTAVNEESSAVFRLVPYERLSALILFPNIMYNDAAVAEAVKNCHRYNIPVISMDKAIDGCILFTFSNAEIFGQLCRHVICDHGARNVFMMAGFKDNVYSEERIRVFKKVLVENGLPII
;
A
#
# COMPACT_ATOMS: atom_id res chain seq x y z
N MET A 1 20.41 -15.51 -26.30
CA MET A 1 20.20 -14.21 -25.62
C MET A 1 19.44 -14.48 -24.32
N ASN A 2 19.98 -14.13 -23.15
CA ASN A 2 19.25 -14.28 -21.90
C ASN A 2 18.03 -13.35 -21.95
N GLN A 3 16.83 -13.93 -21.85
CA GLN A 3 15.60 -13.17 -21.80
C GLN A 3 15.61 -12.30 -20.53
N ILE A 4 15.42 -11.00 -20.68
CA ILE A 4 15.34 -10.06 -19.55
C ILE A 4 14.10 -10.40 -18.72
N LYS A 5 14.29 -10.69 -17.44
CA LYS A 5 13.20 -10.95 -16.50
C LYS A 5 12.61 -9.63 -16.02
N LEU A 6 11.30 -9.44 -16.14
CA LEU A 6 10.60 -8.22 -15.77
C LEU A 6 9.79 -8.40 -14.49
N ILE A 7 9.82 -7.40 -13.62
CA ILE A 7 8.90 -7.25 -12.50
C ILE A 7 8.06 -6.00 -12.77
N GLY A 8 6.73 -6.17 -12.84
CA GLY A 8 5.80 -5.06 -12.97
C GLY A 8 5.49 -4.43 -11.62
N ILE A 9 5.27 -3.13 -11.60
CA ILE A 9 4.78 -2.39 -10.42
C ILE A 9 3.61 -1.53 -10.88
N CYS A 10 2.43 -1.71 -10.28
CA CYS A 10 1.26 -0.88 -10.51
C CYS A 10 0.98 -0.03 -9.27
N LEU A 11 1.02 1.28 -9.45
CA LEU A 11 0.78 2.26 -8.40
C LEU A 11 0.33 3.60 -8.98
N SER A 12 0.01 4.55 -8.10
CA SER A 12 -0.21 5.96 -8.44
C SER A 12 0.90 6.80 -7.84
N THR A 13 1.13 7.97 -8.42
CA THR A 13 2.02 9.02 -7.86
C THR A 13 3.40 8.50 -7.44
N ALA A 14 4.07 7.76 -8.34
CA ALA A 14 5.42 7.20 -8.12
C ALA A 14 6.50 8.23 -7.77
N HIS A 15 6.23 9.52 -8.00
CA HIS A 15 7.12 10.64 -7.70
C HIS A 15 7.12 11.06 -6.22
N GLU A 16 6.13 10.62 -5.44
CA GLU A 16 6.11 10.84 -4.01
C GLU A 16 7.34 10.22 -3.34
N GLU A 17 7.93 10.91 -2.37
CA GLU A 17 9.25 10.60 -1.83
C GLU A 17 9.37 9.17 -1.29
N ASP A 18 8.38 8.70 -0.54
CA ASP A 18 8.35 7.35 0.03
C ASP A 18 8.30 6.27 -1.05
N ARG A 19 7.45 6.46 -2.08
CA ARG A 19 7.30 5.53 -3.20
C ARG A 19 8.52 5.53 -4.10
N PHE A 20 9.03 6.73 -4.38
CA PHE A 20 10.26 6.86 -5.16
C PHE A 20 11.43 6.15 -4.49
N ASN A 21 11.61 6.34 -3.19
CA ASN A 21 12.67 5.69 -2.42
C ASN A 21 12.49 4.17 -2.38
N PHE A 22 11.26 3.67 -2.18
CA PHE A 22 10.96 2.24 -2.28
C PHE A 22 11.35 1.67 -3.64
N ILE A 23 10.90 2.29 -4.73
CA ILE A 23 11.18 1.84 -6.10
C ILE A 23 12.69 1.85 -6.37
N LYS A 24 13.39 2.89 -5.93
CA LYS A 24 14.84 3.04 -6.10
C LYS A 24 15.60 1.91 -5.40
N GLU A 25 15.25 1.60 -4.16
CA GLU A 25 15.89 0.52 -3.41
C GLU A 25 15.55 -0.85 -4.01
N LEU A 26 14.28 -1.09 -4.33
CA LEU A 26 13.87 -2.31 -5.00
C LEU A 26 14.62 -2.53 -6.32
N ASN A 27 14.80 -1.46 -7.12
CA ASN A 27 15.53 -1.54 -8.38
C ASN A 27 16.99 -1.96 -8.19
N LYS A 28 17.67 -1.44 -7.16
CA LYS A 28 19.06 -1.85 -6.84
C LYS A 28 19.16 -3.36 -6.60
N HIS A 29 18.18 -3.93 -5.88
CA HIS A 29 18.15 -5.36 -5.58
C HIS A 29 17.72 -6.19 -6.80
N ALA A 30 16.74 -5.72 -7.56
CA ALA A 30 16.25 -6.39 -8.75
C ALA A 30 17.37 -6.53 -9.80
N VAL A 31 18.08 -5.44 -10.09
CA VAL A 31 19.18 -5.43 -11.06
C VAL A 31 20.28 -6.43 -10.68
N LYS A 32 20.68 -6.49 -9.41
CA LYS A 32 21.68 -7.44 -8.92
C LYS A 32 21.26 -8.91 -9.14
N LYS A 33 19.95 -9.17 -9.20
CA LYS A 33 19.37 -10.50 -9.43
C LYS A 33 18.97 -10.75 -10.89
N GLY A 34 19.33 -9.85 -11.81
CA GLY A 34 19.05 -9.98 -13.24
C GLY A 34 17.64 -9.60 -13.66
N TYR A 35 16.88 -8.91 -12.81
CA TYR A 35 15.55 -8.40 -13.14
C TYR A 35 15.61 -6.93 -13.56
N ARG A 36 14.57 -6.47 -14.26
CA ARG A 36 14.29 -5.06 -14.55
C ARG A 36 12.88 -4.72 -14.05
N LEU A 37 12.73 -3.52 -13.49
CA LEU A 37 11.43 -3.02 -13.08
C LEU A 37 10.75 -2.30 -14.25
N VAL A 38 9.45 -2.52 -14.38
CA VAL A 38 8.57 -1.75 -15.27
C VAL A 38 7.46 -1.16 -14.41
N ILE A 39 7.33 0.16 -14.44
CA ILE A 39 6.40 0.89 -13.57
C ILE A 39 5.22 1.36 -14.40
N PHE A 40 4.02 0.95 -14.00
CA PHE A 40 2.73 1.40 -14.52
C PHE A 40 2.19 2.39 -13.50
N ASN A 41 2.40 3.67 -13.77
CA ASN A 41 2.06 4.75 -12.86
C ASN A 41 0.84 5.51 -13.35
N SER A 42 -0.24 5.50 -12.56
CA SER A 42 -1.39 6.37 -12.81
C SER A 42 -1.20 7.72 -12.13
N CYS A 43 -2.06 8.67 -12.48
CA CYS A 43 -2.14 9.99 -11.83
C CYS A 43 -3.32 10.07 -10.85
N ALA A 44 -3.92 8.92 -10.50
CA ALA A 44 -5.03 8.88 -9.55
C ALA A 44 -4.57 9.42 -8.19
N ASP A 45 -5.42 10.24 -7.57
CA ASP A 45 -5.14 10.89 -6.29
C ASP A 45 -6.33 10.70 -5.35
N LEU A 46 -6.03 10.58 -4.04
CA LEU A 46 -7.03 10.50 -2.98
C LEU A 46 -7.91 11.76 -2.91
N TYR A 47 -7.34 12.91 -3.21
CA TYR A 47 -8.03 14.21 -3.15
C TYR A 47 -8.80 14.54 -4.43
N GLU A 48 -8.63 13.77 -5.50
CA GLU A 48 -9.39 13.94 -6.74
C GLU A 48 -10.81 13.42 -6.54
N GLN A 49 -11.76 14.33 -6.50
CA GLN A 49 -13.18 14.01 -6.32
C GLN A 49 -13.84 13.50 -7.61
N ASN A 50 -13.21 13.72 -8.75
CA ASN A 50 -13.71 13.26 -10.03
C ASN A 50 -13.29 11.80 -10.26
N THR A 51 -14.20 10.88 -9.95
CA THR A 51 -13.98 9.45 -10.14
C THR A 51 -13.69 9.08 -11.60
N ALA A 52 -14.23 9.81 -12.57
CA ALA A 52 -13.97 9.59 -13.99
C ALA A 52 -12.49 9.84 -14.33
N VAL A 53 -11.88 10.89 -13.77
CA VAL A 53 -10.44 11.17 -13.96
C VAL A 53 -9.58 10.04 -13.39
N ASN A 54 -9.93 9.54 -12.19
CA ASN A 54 -9.23 8.41 -11.58
C ASN A 54 -9.41 7.13 -12.40
N GLU A 55 -10.60 6.87 -12.94
CA GLU A 55 -10.86 5.72 -13.81
C GLU A 55 -10.07 5.79 -15.12
N GLU A 56 -10.07 6.95 -15.79
CA GLU A 56 -9.34 7.17 -17.03
C GLU A 56 -7.83 7.05 -16.83
N SER A 57 -7.28 7.63 -15.75
CA SER A 57 -5.86 7.53 -15.43
C SER A 57 -5.42 6.09 -15.15
N SER A 58 -6.34 5.24 -14.68
CA SER A 58 -6.11 3.81 -14.45
C SER A 58 -5.97 3.00 -15.74
N ALA A 59 -6.26 3.57 -16.91
CA ALA A 59 -6.10 2.88 -18.20
C ALA A 59 -4.64 2.43 -18.44
N VAL A 60 -3.66 3.06 -17.81
CA VAL A 60 -2.25 2.66 -17.87
C VAL A 60 -2.05 1.21 -17.41
N PHE A 61 -2.86 0.70 -16.49
CA PHE A 61 -2.74 -0.66 -15.97
C PHE A 61 -3.14 -1.74 -17.01
N ARG A 62 -3.87 -1.36 -18.07
CA ARG A 62 -4.19 -2.25 -19.20
C ARG A 62 -2.98 -2.50 -20.12
N LEU A 63 -1.92 -1.70 -19.98
CA LEU A 63 -0.68 -1.85 -20.75
C LEU A 63 0.28 -2.89 -20.17
N VAL A 64 -0.08 -3.52 -19.05
CA VAL A 64 0.77 -4.53 -18.38
C VAL A 64 0.97 -5.74 -19.29
N PRO A 65 2.20 -6.05 -19.72
CA PRO A 65 2.49 -7.19 -20.59
C PRO A 65 2.63 -8.48 -19.77
N TYR A 66 1.51 -9.02 -19.29
CA TYR A 66 1.47 -10.15 -18.35
C TYR A 66 2.31 -11.33 -18.80
N GLU A 67 2.29 -11.68 -20.08
CA GLU A 67 3.05 -12.81 -20.64
C GLU A 67 4.57 -12.65 -20.54
N ARG A 68 5.05 -11.44 -20.21
CA ARG A 68 6.48 -11.12 -20.11
C ARG A 68 6.95 -10.91 -18.68
N LEU A 69 6.02 -10.89 -17.72
CA LEU A 69 6.35 -10.62 -16.32
C LEU A 69 6.79 -11.87 -15.59
N SER A 70 7.74 -11.72 -14.69
CA SER A 70 8.13 -12.74 -13.70
C SER A 70 7.38 -12.58 -12.38
N ALA A 71 6.91 -11.37 -12.07
CA ALA A 71 6.11 -11.04 -10.90
C ALA A 71 5.41 -9.69 -11.12
N LEU A 72 4.32 -9.44 -10.37
CA LEU A 72 3.65 -8.15 -10.31
C LEU A 72 3.55 -7.69 -8.85
N ILE A 73 3.85 -6.41 -8.60
CA ILE A 73 3.66 -5.74 -7.32
C ILE A 73 2.52 -4.74 -7.51
N LEU A 74 1.49 -4.85 -6.68
CA LEU A 74 0.33 -3.97 -6.67
C LEU A 74 0.33 -3.11 -5.41
N PHE A 75 -0.05 -1.86 -5.55
CA PHE A 75 -0.34 -0.93 -4.45
C PHE A 75 -1.83 -0.58 -4.44
N PRO A 76 -2.73 -1.51 -4.02
CA PRO A 76 -4.17 -1.35 -4.19
C PRO A 76 -4.72 -0.08 -3.52
N ASN A 77 -4.19 0.27 -2.34
CA ASN A 77 -4.68 1.41 -1.56
C ASN A 77 -4.41 2.78 -2.21
N ILE A 78 -3.49 2.83 -3.18
CA ILE A 78 -3.15 4.07 -3.90
C ILE A 78 -3.43 3.99 -5.40
N MET A 79 -3.92 2.86 -5.90
CA MET A 79 -4.39 2.76 -7.29
C MET A 79 -5.78 3.41 -7.47
N TYR A 80 -6.55 3.56 -6.38
CA TYR A 80 -7.90 4.16 -6.33
C TYR A 80 -8.88 3.61 -7.37
N ASN A 81 -8.69 2.34 -7.77
CA ASN A 81 -9.53 1.64 -8.72
C ASN A 81 -9.55 0.14 -8.44
N ASP A 82 -10.52 -0.32 -7.65
CA ASP A 82 -10.65 -1.73 -7.27
C ASP A 82 -10.91 -2.65 -8.47
N ALA A 83 -11.58 -2.16 -9.51
CA ALA A 83 -11.82 -2.93 -10.73
C ALA A 83 -10.50 -3.20 -11.48
N ALA A 84 -9.62 -2.19 -11.59
CA ALA A 84 -8.30 -2.35 -12.19
C ALA A 84 -7.41 -3.31 -11.39
N VAL A 85 -7.49 -3.25 -10.05
CA VAL A 85 -6.77 -4.20 -9.17
C VAL A 85 -7.27 -5.63 -9.40
N ALA A 86 -8.59 -5.85 -9.43
CA ALA A 86 -9.17 -7.17 -9.65
C ALA A 86 -8.82 -7.72 -11.04
N GLU A 87 -8.84 -6.88 -12.07
CA GLU A 87 -8.44 -7.26 -13.43
C GLU A 87 -6.97 -7.67 -13.49
N ALA A 88 -6.08 -6.89 -12.85
CA ALA A 88 -4.65 -7.20 -12.79
C ALA A 88 -4.38 -8.54 -12.10
N VAL A 89 -5.02 -8.81 -10.97
CA VAL A 89 -4.90 -10.09 -10.25
C VAL A 89 -5.40 -11.26 -11.11
N LYS A 90 -6.58 -11.11 -11.73
CA LYS A 90 -7.16 -12.12 -12.65
C LYS A 90 -6.21 -12.46 -13.80
N ASN A 91 -5.61 -11.44 -14.42
CA ASN A 91 -4.67 -11.62 -15.50
C ASN A 91 -3.38 -12.31 -15.03
N CYS A 92 -2.85 -11.92 -13.86
CA CYS A 92 -1.69 -12.60 -13.29
C CYS A 92 -1.95 -14.09 -13.02
N HIS A 93 -3.11 -14.44 -12.48
CA HIS A 93 -3.48 -15.84 -12.27
C HIS A 93 -3.58 -16.60 -13.59
N ARG A 94 -4.14 -15.99 -14.65
CA ARG A 94 -4.22 -16.59 -15.98
C ARG A 94 -2.84 -16.93 -16.56
N TYR A 95 -1.84 -16.11 -16.30
CA TYR A 95 -0.46 -16.29 -16.77
C TYR A 95 0.46 -16.97 -15.74
N ASN A 96 -0.08 -17.45 -14.61
CA ASN A 96 0.69 -18.03 -13.49
C ASN A 96 1.81 -17.12 -12.97
N ILE A 97 1.53 -15.82 -12.86
CA ILE A 97 2.46 -14.81 -12.36
C ILE A 97 2.19 -14.58 -10.87
N PRO A 98 3.20 -14.69 -10.00
CA PRO A 98 3.03 -14.34 -8.60
C PRO A 98 2.73 -12.85 -8.43
N VAL A 99 1.77 -12.54 -7.55
CA VAL A 99 1.36 -11.18 -7.22
C VAL A 99 1.71 -10.88 -5.78
N ILE A 100 2.36 -9.74 -5.56
CA ILE A 100 2.56 -9.17 -4.24
C ILE A 100 1.60 -8.00 -4.09
N SER A 101 0.72 -8.05 -3.10
CA SER A 101 -0.19 -6.97 -2.74
C SER A 101 0.39 -6.20 -1.55
N MET A 102 0.62 -4.91 -1.75
CA MET A 102 1.12 -4.01 -0.71
C MET A 102 -0.05 -3.53 0.15
N ASP A 103 0.02 -3.81 1.46
CA ASP A 103 -0.86 -3.26 2.50
C ASP A 103 -2.36 -3.61 2.42
N LYS A 104 -2.78 -4.41 1.45
CA LYS A 104 -4.17 -4.89 1.32
C LYS A 104 -4.18 -6.38 1.05
N ALA A 105 -4.86 -7.15 1.91
CA ALA A 105 -5.04 -8.58 1.67
C ALA A 105 -5.95 -8.79 0.46
N ILE A 106 -5.49 -9.59 -0.50
CA ILE A 106 -6.25 -9.98 -1.70
C ILE A 106 -6.04 -11.48 -1.88
N ASP A 107 -7.13 -12.20 -2.13
CA ASP A 107 -7.07 -13.66 -2.35
C ASP A 107 -6.14 -14.03 -3.49
N GLY A 108 -5.31 -15.05 -3.25
CA GLY A 108 -4.33 -15.52 -4.22
C GLY A 108 -3.11 -14.61 -4.40
N CYS A 109 -2.97 -13.56 -3.60
CA CYS A 109 -1.81 -12.67 -3.60
C CYS A 109 -0.96 -12.87 -2.33
N ILE A 110 0.33 -12.62 -2.46
CA ILE A 110 1.25 -12.55 -1.31
C ILE A 110 1.07 -11.17 -0.67
N LEU A 111 0.59 -11.14 0.58
CA LEU A 111 0.48 -9.88 1.31
C LEU A 111 1.85 -9.42 1.81
N PHE A 112 2.22 -8.18 1.50
CA PHE A 112 3.36 -7.50 2.09
C PHE A 112 2.86 -6.24 2.79
N THR A 113 3.03 -6.17 4.11
CA THR A 113 2.52 -5.06 4.93
C THR A 113 3.45 -4.78 6.10
N PHE A 114 3.38 -3.55 6.62
CA PHE A 114 4.05 -3.12 7.83
C PHE A 114 3.01 -2.80 8.89
N SER A 115 3.17 -3.34 10.09
CA SER A 115 2.38 -2.90 11.23
C SER A 115 3.18 -1.90 12.06
N ASN A 116 2.60 -0.74 12.29
CA ASN A 116 3.14 0.28 13.19
C ASN A 116 2.43 0.26 14.56
N ALA A 117 1.62 -0.76 14.83
CA ALA A 117 0.76 -0.86 16.02
C ALA A 117 1.55 -0.75 17.32
N GLU A 118 2.68 -1.45 17.41
CA GLU A 118 3.51 -1.44 18.62
C GLU A 118 4.15 -0.08 18.88
N ILE A 119 4.79 0.50 17.85
CA ILE A 119 5.45 1.81 17.95
C ILE A 119 4.42 2.90 18.26
N PHE A 120 3.26 2.87 17.60
CA PHE A 120 2.19 3.80 17.88
C PHE A 120 1.62 3.63 19.29
N GLY A 121 1.49 2.41 19.78
CA GLY A 121 1.09 2.10 21.14
C GLY A 121 2.10 2.62 22.18
N GLN A 122 3.40 2.52 21.91
CA GLN A 122 4.45 3.11 22.74
C GLN A 122 4.34 4.64 22.81
N LEU A 123 4.10 5.30 21.65
CA LEU A 123 3.88 6.74 21.61
C LEU A 123 2.65 7.15 22.44
N CYS A 124 1.53 6.45 22.32
CA CYS A 124 0.34 6.72 23.12
C CYS A 124 0.60 6.56 24.62
N ARG A 125 1.29 5.49 25.02
CA ARG A 125 1.68 5.28 26.45
C ARG A 125 2.63 6.36 26.93
N HIS A 126 3.59 6.76 26.13
CA HIS A 126 4.50 7.85 26.47
C HIS A 126 3.73 9.14 26.80
N VAL A 127 2.80 9.55 25.96
CA VAL A 127 1.96 10.74 26.19
C VAL A 127 1.14 10.62 27.47
N ILE A 128 0.55 9.46 27.72
CA ILE A 128 -0.36 9.24 28.87
C ILE A 128 0.40 9.01 30.18
N CYS A 129 1.43 8.14 30.16
CA CYS A 129 2.13 7.71 31.38
C CYS A 129 3.26 8.64 31.74
N ASP A 130 4.12 9.03 30.79
CA ASP A 130 5.32 9.80 31.07
C ASP A 130 5.01 11.32 31.17
N HIS A 131 4.07 11.80 30.34
CA HIS A 131 3.62 13.20 30.40
C HIS A 131 2.35 13.41 31.24
N GLY A 132 1.74 12.37 31.75
CA GLY A 132 0.56 12.46 32.61
C GLY A 132 -0.70 13.00 31.93
N ALA A 133 -0.77 12.96 30.60
CA ALA A 133 -1.94 13.46 29.86
C ALA A 133 -3.19 12.67 30.19
N ARG A 134 -4.32 13.37 30.46
CA ARG A 134 -5.61 12.75 30.80
C ARG A 134 -6.69 13.05 29.78
N ASN A 135 -6.58 14.16 29.05
CA ASN A 135 -7.47 14.56 27.98
C ASN A 135 -6.71 14.37 26.65
N VAL A 136 -6.81 13.17 26.07
CA VAL A 136 -6.06 12.79 24.88
C VAL A 136 -7.03 12.55 23.73
N PHE A 137 -6.78 13.23 22.62
CA PHE A 137 -7.56 13.09 21.38
C PHE A 137 -6.66 12.62 20.26
N MET A 138 -7.22 11.79 19.38
CA MET A 138 -6.55 11.33 18.18
C MET A 138 -7.28 11.88 16.95
N MET A 139 -6.53 12.57 16.08
CA MET A 139 -7.01 12.85 14.74
C MET A 139 -6.85 11.57 13.93
N ALA A 140 -7.96 10.90 13.67
CA ALA A 140 -7.99 9.71 12.83
C ALA A 140 -7.79 10.07 11.35
N GLY A 141 -7.27 9.15 10.58
CA GLY A 141 -7.22 9.26 9.13
C GLY A 141 -8.56 8.87 8.48
N PHE A 142 -8.52 8.57 7.19
CA PHE A 142 -9.71 8.19 6.44
C PHE A 142 -10.31 6.89 6.95
N LYS A 143 -11.64 6.85 6.93
CA LYS A 143 -12.40 5.63 7.21
C LYS A 143 -12.03 4.52 6.21
N ASP A 144 -12.07 3.29 6.66
CA ASP A 144 -11.73 2.10 5.87
C ASP A 144 -10.26 2.02 5.38
N ASN A 145 -9.40 2.91 5.89
CA ASN A 145 -7.96 2.82 5.70
C ASN A 145 -7.35 1.91 6.78
N VAL A 146 -6.70 0.82 6.37
CA VAL A 146 -6.16 -0.22 7.26
C VAL A 146 -5.26 0.36 8.35
N TYR A 147 -4.40 1.31 8.03
CA TYR A 147 -3.49 1.94 9.00
C TYR A 147 -4.23 2.86 9.98
N SER A 148 -5.25 3.58 9.50
CA SER A 148 -6.10 4.42 10.35
C SER A 148 -6.87 3.58 11.34
N GLU A 149 -7.49 2.51 10.89
CA GLU A 149 -8.25 1.58 11.73
C GLU A 149 -7.35 0.87 12.75
N GLU A 150 -6.15 0.46 12.36
CA GLU A 150 -5.18 -0.14 13.29
C GLU A 150 -4.77 0.85 14.38
N ARG A 151 -4.45 2.10 14.02
CA ARG A 151 -4.10 3.15 14.99
C ARG A 151 -5.26 3.48 15.93
N ILE A 152 -6.49 3.58 15.42
CA ILE A 152 -7.69 3.81 16.23
C ILE A 152 -7.84 2.68 17.25
N ARG A 153 -7.71 1.42 16.83
CA ARG A 153 -7.80 0.27 17.71
C ARG A 153 -6.73 0.29 18.80
N VAL A 154 -5.49 0.59 18.44
CA VAL A 154 -4.37 0.68 19.38
C VAL A 154 -4.57 1.83 20.36
N PHE A 155 -5.00 3.01 19.89
CA PHE A 155 -5.27 4.16 20.73
C PHE A 155 -6.36 3.85 21.77
N LYS A 156 -7.50 3.31 21.34
CA LYS A 156 -8.59 2.89 22.25
C LYS A 156 -8.11 1.88 23.29
N LYS A 157 -7.31 0.90 22.89
CA LYS A 157 -6.74 -0.10 23.79
C LYS A 157 -5.88 0.57 24.87
N VAL A 158 -4.98 1.48 24.48
CA VAL A 158 -4.09 2.17 25.43
C VAL A 158 -4.88 3.08 26.39
N LEU A 159 -5.95 3.76 25.93
CA LEU A 159 -6.84 4.52 26.80
C LEU A 159 -7.44 3.64 27.87
N VAL A 160 -8.03 2.50 27.49
CA VAL A 160 -8.65 1.54 28.43
C VAL A 160 -7.63 1.00 29.42
N GLU A 161 -6.43 0.61 28.97
CA GLU A 161 -5.34 0.11 29.83
C GLU A 161 -4.93 1.13 30.90
N ASN A 162 -5.15 2.42 30.65
CA ASN A 162 -4.79 3.52 31.56
C ASN A 162 -5.99 4.17 32.25
N GLY A 163 -7.17 3.54 32.21
CA GLY A 163 -8.38 4.02 32.86
C GLY A 163 -8.94 5.33 32.30
N LEU A 164 -8.63 5.65 31.05
CA LEU A 164 -9.14 6.84 30.37
C LEU A 164 -10.39 6.53 29.54
N PRO A 165 -11.34 7.48 29.45
CA PRO A 165 -12.57 7.27 28.69
C PRO A 165 -12.29 7.23 27.19
N ILE A 166 -13.06 6.41 26.46
CA ILE A 166 -13.16 6.48 25.01
C ILE A 166 -14.33 7.40 24.70
N ILE A 167 -14.05 8.57 24.16
CA ILE A 167 -15.07 9.55 23.76
C ILE A 167 -15.34 9.41 22.27
#